data_d854e1b9a3000b540a5ea311b18f9917
#
_entry.id   d854e1b9a3000b540a5ea311b18f9917
#
_cell.length_a   1.000
_cell.length_b   1.000
_cell.length_c   1.000
_cell.angle_alpha   90.00
_cell.angle_beta   90.00
_cell.angle_gamma   90.00
#
_symmetry.space_group_name_H-M   'P 1'
#
loop_
_entity.id
_entity.type
_entity.pdbx_description
1 polymer ?
#
loop_
_entity_poly.entity_id
_entity_poly.type
_entity_poly.pdbx_seq_one_letter_code
_entity_poly.pdbx_strand_id
1 'polypeptide(L)'
;EFKPLIRYAKIIPHYFVSYDGRIFSEKSNKFLSLINKPRYNADGSQTNTCLKFDVYIPENLFDDFVFRRNYEGGAQKMTIAVHRAVAESWKPIDKNPPIPKEDWDMCPESAKQWIRDTALVDHIDDDPTNNHGDNLMWVVPKDNESNRKKYKQEM
;
A
#
# COMPACT_ATOMS: atom_id res chain seq x y z
N GLU A 1 -3.83 14.61 10.80
CA GLU A 1 -3.45 13.52 11.71
C GLU A 1 -2.60 12.49 11.00
N PHE A 2 -1.67 11.87 11.73
CA PHE A 2 -0.72 10.91 11.22
C PHE A 2 -0.74 9.63 12.06
N LYS A 3 -0.54 8.48 11.39
CA LYS A 3 -0.35 7.20 12.06
C LYS A 3 1.03 6.64 11.74
N PRO A 4 1.62 5.81 12.61
CA PRO A 4 2.86 5.11 12.30
C PRO A 4 2.74 4.34 10.98
N LEU A 5 3.79 4.38 10.18
CA LEU A 5 3.82 3.65 8.92
C LEU A 5 3.88 2.15 9.17
N ILE A 6 2.95 1.41 8.57
CA ILE A 6 2.87 -0.05 8.67
C ILE A 6 3.12 -0.67 7.31
N ARG A 7 3.96 -1.69 7.26
CA ARG A 7 4.22 -2.51 6.08
C ARG A 7 4.36 -3.97 6.51
N TYR A 8 3.65 -4.87 5.84
CA TYR A 8 3.63 -6.30 6.18
C TYR A 8 3.23 -6.54 7.65
N ALA A 9 2.25 -5.79 8.15
CA ALA A 9 1.78 -5.83 9.53
C ALA A 9 2.85 -5.43 10.57
N LYS A 10 3.94 -4.79 10.15
CA LYS A 10 5.05 -4.34 11.01
C LYS A 10 5.19 -2.83 10.94
N ILE A 11 5.49 -2.20 12.07
CA ILE A 11 5.75 -0.76 12.12
C ILE A 11 7.16 -0.49 11.61
N ILE A 12 7.27 0.46 10.66
CA ILE A 12 8.55 1.00 10.22
C ILE A 12 8.83 2.22 11.09
N PRO A 13 9.86 2.19 11.94
CA PRO A 13 10.10 3.29 12.90
C PRO A 13 10.47 4.60 12.20
N HIS A 14 10.08 5.71 12.80
CA HIS A 14 10.41 7.08 12.41
C HIS A 14 9.66 7.60 11.18
N TYR A 15 8.71 6.85 10.64
CA TYR A 15 7.88 7.30 9.51
C TYR A 15 6.42 7.28 9.88
N PHE A 16 5.68 8.26 9.35
CA PHE A 16 4.26 8.44 9.62
C PHE A 16 3.52 8.72 8.32
N VAL A 17 2.27 8.32 8.26
CA VAL A 17 1.44 8.49 7.07
C VAL A 17 0.11 9.14 7.45
N SER A 18 -0.33 10.12 6.65
CA SER A 18 -1.64 10.75 6.80
C SER A 18 -2.69 9.99 6.01
N TYR A 19 -3.96 10.21 6.35
CA TYR A 19 -5.08 9.59 5.65
C TYR A 19 -5.18 10.02 4.18
N ASP A 20 -4.65 11.20 3.85
CA ASP A 20 -4.64 11.74 2.48
C ASP A 20 -3.35 11.41 1.71
N GLY A 21 -2.46 10.59 2.26
CA GLY A 21 -1.31 10.08 1.53
C GLY A 21 -0.02 10.88 1.62
N ARG A 22 0.15 11.69 2.65
CA ARG A 22 1.41 12.39 2.92
C ARG A 22 2.27 11.56 3.84
N ILE A 23 3.58 11.51 3.56
CA ILE A 23 4.54 10.72 4.33
C ILE A 23 5.49 11.66 5.05
N PHE A 24 5.58 11.52 6.36
CA PHE A 24 6.45 12.35 7.21
C PHE A 24 7.61 11.52 7.76
N SER A 25 8.82 12.05 7.67
CA SER A 25 10.02 11.46 8.25
C SER A 25 10.41 12.21 9.52
N GLU A 26 10.35 11.53 10.65
CA GLU A 26 10.73 12.09 11.94
C GLU A 26 12.22 12.44 11.99
N LYS A 27 13.07 11.59 11.40
CA LYS A 27 14.52 11.81 11.41
C LYS A 27 14.94 13.08 10.66
N SER A 28 14.34 13.33 9.50
CA SER A 28 14.63 14.53 8.73
C SER A 28 13.70 15.69 9.07
N ASN A 29 12.68 15.44 9.88
CA ASN A 29 11.67 16.41 10.30
C ASN A 29 11.00 17.13 9.12
N LYS A 30 10.65 16.37 8.09
CA LYS A 30 10.01 16.91 6.88
C LYS A 30 9.18 15.85 6.16
N PHE A 31 8.31 16.31 5.27
CA PHE A 31 7.57 15.42 4.38
C PHE A 31 8.50 14.87 3.30
N LEU A 32 8.33 13.59 2.99
CA LEU A 32 9.09 12.95 1.92
C LEU A 32 8.53 13.35 0.56
N SER A 33 9.44 13.51 -0.42
CA SER A 33 9.06 13.68 -1.82
C SER A 33 8.52 12.37 -2.37
N LEU A 34 7.40 12.44 -3.10
CA LEU A 34 6.81 11.28 -3.72
C LEU A 34 7.39 11.08 -5.12
N ILE A 35 7.66 9.83 -5.46
CA ILE A 35 8.25 9.43 -6.72
C ILE A 35 7.13 9.08 -7.68
N ASN A 36 7.06 9.78 -8.82
CA ASN A 36 6.14 9.48 -9.90
C ASN A 36 6.96 9.25 -11.17
N LYS A 37 7.07 7.98 -11.59
CA LYS A 37 7.77 7.62 -12.83
C LYS A 37 6.74 7.15 -13.85
N PRO A 38 6.24 8.04 -14.72
CA PRO A 38 5.25 7.66 -15.71
C PRO A 38 5.79 6.60 -16.66
N ARG A 39 4.92 5.73 -17.12
CA ARG A 39 5.23 4.75 -18.16
C ARG A 39 4.88 5.32 -19.52
N TYR A 40 5.66 4.97 -20.54
CA TYR A 40 5.39 5.33 -21.92
C TYR A 40 4.78 4.13 -22.62
N ASN A 41 3.67 4.37 -23.34
CA ASN A 41 3.04 3.36 -24.18
C ASN A 41 3.78 3.27 -25.52
N ALA A 42 3.47 2.23 -26.31
CA ALA A 42 4.09 2.02 -27.61
C ALA A 42 3.83 3.19 -28.57
N ASP A 43 2.73 3.94 -28.39
CA ASP A 43 2.36 5.11 -29.20
C ASP A 43 3.03 6.41 -28.73
N GLY A 44 3.85 6.36 -27.69
CA GLY A 44 4.54 7.53 -27.11
C GLY A 44 3.73 8.28 -26.07
N SER A 45 2.46 7.90 -25.81
CA SER A 45 1.67 8.50 -24.75
C SER A 45 2.17 8.07 -23.36
N GLN A 46 1.93 8.93 -22.36
CA GLN A 46 2.29 8.63 -20.98
C GLN A 46 1.09 8.09 -20.21
N THR A 47 1.35 7.09 -19.34
CA THR A 47 0.37 6.58 -18.39
C THR A 47 0.81 6.95 -16.98
N ASN A 48 -0.10 7.50 -16.18
CA ASN A 48 0.17 7.77 -14.78
C ASN A 48 0.44 6.45 -14.05
N THR A 49 1.41 6.49 -13.13
CA THR A 49 1.74 5.36 -12.28
C THR A 49 1.46 5.70 -10.83
N CYS A 50 1.41 4.67 -9.98
CA CYS A 50 1.26 4.87 -8.54
C CYS A 50 2.41 5.68 -7.96
N LEU A 51 2.10 6.62 -7.07
CA LEU A 51 3.09 7.36 -6.33
C LEU A 51 3.78 6.43 -5.32
N LYS A 52 5.09 6.60 -5.16
CA LYS A 52 5.92 5.81 -4.27
C LYS A 52 6.83 6.70 -3.44
N PHE A 53 7.41 6.14 -2.40
CA PHE A 53 8.39 6.83 -1.58
C PHE A 53 9.40 5.82 -1.05
N ASP A 54 10.57 6.30 -0.66
CA ASP A 54 11.65 5.48 -0.12
C ASP A 54 11.77 5.67 1.39
N VAL A 55 11.93 4.57 2.10
CA VAL A 55 12.24 4.56 3.52
C VAL A 55 13.51 3.75 3.75
N TYR A 56 14.14 3.95 4.89
CA TYR A 56 15.36 3.24 5.27
C TYR A 56 15.08 2.37 6.49
N ILE A 57 15.29 1.07 6.33
CA ILE A 57 15.03 0.08 7.37
C ILE A 57 16.33 -0.20 8.10
N PRO A 58 16.37 -0.04 9.44
CA PRO A 58 17.59 -0.35 10.19
C PRO A 58 17.90 -1.85 10.20
N GLU A 59 19.17 -2.17 10.32
CA GLU A 59 19.68 -3.56 10.25
C GLU A 59 18.98 -4.52 11.21
N ASN A 60 18.65 -4.06 12.41
CA ASN A 60 17.99 -4.89 13.42
C ASN A 60 16.56 -5.31 13.03
N LEU A 61 15.99 -4.75 11.97
CA LEU A 61 14.65 -5.10 11.49
C LEU A 61 14.67 -5.81 10.13
N PHE A 62 15.83 -6.18 9.61
CA PHE A 62 15.93 -6.78 8.28
C PHE A 62 15.14 -8.09 8.15
N ASP A 63 15.05 -8.88 9.21
CA ASP A 63 14.33 -10.15 9.18
C ASP A 63 12.81 -10.00 9.05
N ASP A 64 12.29 -8.81 9.38
CA ASP A 64 10.86 -8.52 9.31
C ASP A 64 10.40 -8.11 7.90
N PHE A 65 11.34 -7.83 6.98
CA PHE A 65 11.03 -7.28 5.67
C PHE A 65 11.79 -8.02 4.57
N VAL A 66 11.20 -8.02 3.37
CA VAL A 66 11.81 -8.60 2.17
C VAL A 66 12.39 -7.48 1.31
N PHE A 67 13.65 -7.60 0.96
CA PHE A 67 14.36 -6.64 0.12
C PHE A 67 14.69 -7.25 -1.25
N ARG A 68 14.59 -6.45 -2.29
CA ARG A 68 14.92 -6.89 -3.65
C ARG A 68 16.42 -7.06 -3.86
N ARG A 69 17.24 -6.37 -3.08
CA ARG A 69 18.70 -6.43 -3.14
C ARG A 69 19.26 -6.51 -1.74
N ASN A 70 20.32 -7.25 -1.59
CA ASN A 70 21.09 -7.31 -0.35
C ASN A 70 22.16 -6.25 -0.41
N TYR A 71 22.24 -5.42 0.62
CA TYR A 71 23.31 -4.45 0.81
C TYR A 71 24.17 -4.89 1.99
N GLU A 72 25.46 -4.66 1.90
CA GLU A 72 26.36 -4.93 3.02
C GLU A 72 26.36 -3.72 3.97
N GLY A 73 25.94 -3.94 5.21
CA GLY A 73 25.98 -2.96 6.29
C GLY A 73 24.96 -1.83 6.18
N GLY A 74 24.64 -1.24 7.32
CA GLY A 74 23.79 -0.07 7.43
C GLY A 74 22.31 -0.31 7.14
N ALA A 75 21.54 0.78 7.04
CA ALA A 75 20.12 0.72 6.74
C ALA A 75 19.88 0.41 5.27
N GLN A 76 18.85 -0.40 4.98
CA GLN A 76 18.45 -0.71 3.61
C GLN A 76 17.28 0.14 3.16
N LYS A 77 17.32 0.56 1.91
CA LYS A 77 16.25 1.30 1.26
C LYS A 77 15.13 0.35 0.86
N MET A 78 13.89 0.72 1.18
CA MET A 78 12.69 0.05 0.72
C MET A 78 11.79 1.06 0.04
N THR A 79 11.32 0.76 -1.17
CA THR A 79 10.37 1.60 -1.90
C THR A 79 8.96 1.08 -1.66
N ILE A 80 8.07 1.96 -1.23
CA ILE A 80 6.70 1.62 -0.85
C ILE A 80 5.73 2.47 -1.66
N ALA A 81 4.67 1.85 -2.18
CA ALA A 81 3.58 2.59 -2.83
C ALA A 81 2.75 3.33 -1.78
N VAL A 82 2.40 4.59 -2.07
CA VAL A 82 1.63 5.43 -1.13
C VAL A 82 0.27 4.82 -0.81
N HIS A 83 -0.46 4.33 -1.82
CA HIS A 83 -1.78 3.72 -1.58
C HIS A 83 -1.67 2.52 -0.64
N ARG A 84 -0.61 1.75 -0.74
CA ARG A 84 -0.38 0.61 0.14
C ARG A 84 -0.11 1.07 1.58
N ALA A 85 0.69 2.12 1.74
CA ALA A 85 0.99 2.70 3.05
C ALA A 85 -0.27 3.23 3.74
N VAL A 86 -1.11 3.94 3.02
CA VAL A 86 -2.37 4.47 3.57
C VAL A 86 -3.30 3.32 3.97
N ALA A 87 -3.47 2.33 3.10
CA ALA A 87 -4.38 1.22 3.39
C ALA A 87 -3.89 0.38 4.58
N GLU A 88 -2.63 0.03 4.63
CA GLU A 88 -2.09 -0.79 5.72
C GLU A 88 -2.10 -0.05 7.06
N SER A 89 -1.87 1.26 7.07
CA SER A 89 -1.77 2.04 8.30
C SER A 89 -3.13 2.53 8.81
N TRP A 90 -4.05 2.88 7.91
CA TRP A 90 -5.33 3.47 8.27
C TRP A 90 -6.54 2.55 8.07
N LYS A 91 -6.47 1.63 7.12
CA LYS A 91 -7.57 0.74 6.77
C LYS A 91 -7.10 -0.72 6.80
N PRO A 92 -6.65 -1.22 7.97
CA PRO A 92 -6.16 -2.59 8.03
C PRO A 92 -7.19 -3.58 7.51
N ILE A 93 -6.73 -4.57 6.75
CA ILE A 93 -7.60 -5.49 6.01
C ILE A 93 -8.58 -6.25 6.91
N ASP A 94 -8.19 -6.54 8.14
CA ASP A 94 -9.05 -7.25 9.09
C ASP A 94 -10.30 -6.45 9.48
N LYS A 95 -10.22 -5.13 9.40
CA LYS A 95 -11.35 -4.23 9.67
C LYS A 95 -12.03 -3.75 8.40
N ASN A 96 -11.37 -3.92 7.25
CA ASN A 96 -11.85 -3.46 5.95
C ASN A 96 -11.65 -4.57 4.91
N PRO A 97 -12.21 -5.78 5.15
CA PRO A 97 -11.93 -6.91 4.26
C PRO A 97 -12.48 -6.71 2.85
N PRO A 98 -11.87 -7.39 1.84
CA PRO A 98 -12.31 -7.29 0.45
C PRO A 98 -13.55 -8.12 0.13
N ILE A 99 -14.13 -8.77 1.13
CA ILE A 99 -15.38 -9.56 1.04
C ILE A 99 -16.35 -9.03 2.09
N PRO A 100 -17.64 -9.36 2.01
CA PRO A 100 -18.59 -8.93 3.04
C PRO A 100 -18.15 -9.31 4.45
N LYS A 101 -18.42 -8.45 5.40
CA LYS A 101 -17.94 -8.62 6.78
C LYS A 101 -18.42 -9.94 7.40
N GLU A 102 -19.66 -10.32 7.14
CA GLU A 102 -20.21 -11.59 7.62
C GLU A 102 -19.41 -12.78 7.11
N ASP A 103 -19.06 -12.75 5.83
CA ASP A 103 -18.27 -13.82 5.20
C ASP A 103 -16.84 -13.85 5.75
N TRP A 104 -16.24 -12.67 5.96
CA TRP A 104 -14.93 -12.56 6.58
C TRP A 104 -14.91 -13.18 7.98
N ASP A 105 -15.91 -12.85 8.80
CA ASP A 105 -15.98 -13.34 10.17
C ASP A 105 -16.16 -14.86 10.23
N MET A 106 -16.77 -15.46 9.20
CA MET A 106 -16.97 -16.91 9.11
C MET A 106 -15.80 -17.64 8.44
N CYS A 107 -14.86 -16.94 7.82
CA CYS A 107 -13.72 -17.57 7.19
C CYS A 107 -12.81 -18.25 8.20
N PRO A 108 -12.30 -19.45 7.92
CA PRO A 108 -11.21 -20.03 8.72
C PRO A 108 -9.96 -19.17 8.62
N GLU A 109 -9.13 -19.22 9.65
CA GLU A 109 -7.93 -18.37 9.73
C GLU A 109 -6.98 -18.58 8.54
N SER A 110 -6.89 -19.83 8.05
CA SER A 110 -6.05 -20.12 6.87
C SER A 110 -6.52 -19.38 5.63
N ALA A 111 -7.85 -19.27 5.43
CA ALA A 111 -8.41 -18.52 4.30
C ALA A 111 -8.18 -17.01 4.48
N LYS A 112 -8.34 -16.48 5.70
CA LYS A 112 -8.05 -15.09 5.99
C LYS A 112 -6.60 -14.75 5.71
N GLN A 113 -5.67 -15.62 6.10
CA GLN A 113 -4.25 -15.41 5.87
C GLN A 113 -3.93 -15.38 4.38
N TRP A 114 -4.53 -16.27 3.60
CA TRP A 114 -4.36 -16.26 2.16
C TRP A 114 -4.86 -14.93 1.54
N ILE A 115 -5.99 -14.43 2.00
CA ILE A 115 -6.53 -13.15 1.55
C ILE A 115 -5.59 -11.99 1.94
N ARG A 116 -5.08 -11.97 3.19
CA ARG A 116 -4.13 -10.96 3.63
C ARG A 116 -2.87 -10.93 2.77
N ASP A 117 -2.37 -12.11 2.40
CA ASP A 117 -1.14 -12.24 1.63
C ASP A 117 -1.30 -11.88 0.16
N THR A 118 -2.50 -12.00 -0.40
CA THR A 118 -2.73 -11.83 -1.83
C THR A 118 -3.55 -10.59 -2.19
N ALA A 119 -4.24 -9.97 -1.25
CA ALA A 119 -5.10 -8.82 -1.53
C ALA A 119 -4.31 -7.63 -2.06
N LEU A 120 -4.95 -6.87 -2.94
CA LEU A 120 -4.41 -5.66 -3.55
C LEU A 120 -5.19 -4.46 -3.06
N VAL A 121 -4.60 -3.27 -3.18
CA VAL A 121 -5.27 -1.99 -2.91
C VAL A 121 -5.63 -1.35 -4.24
N ASP A 122 -6.90 -1.06 -4.42
CA ASP A 122 -7.43 -0.46 -5.65
C ASP A 122 -7.81 1.00 -5.43
N HIS A 123 -7.63 1.82 -6.47
CA HIS A 123 -8.10 3.20 -6.51
C HIS A 123 -9.52 3.22 -7.08
N ILE A 124 -10.51 3.64 -6.29
CA ILE A 124 -11.92 3.58 -6.69
C ILE A 124 -12.19 4.39 -7.95
N ASP A 125 -11.55 5.57 -8.09
CA ASP A 125 -11.70 6.46 -9.25
C ASP A 125 -10.76 6.15 -10.41
N ASP A 126 -9.97 5.08 -10.32
CA ASP A 126 -8.95 4.69 -11.31
C ASP A 126 -7.78 5.66 -11.45
N ASP A 127 -7.68 6.69 -10.61
CA ASP A 127 -6.55 7.61 -10.60
C ASP A 127 -5.46 7.10 -9.64
N PRO A 128 -4.33 6.59 -10.15
CA PRO A 128 -3.29 6.02 -9.30
C PRO A 128 -2.56 7.07 -8.43
N THR A 129 -2.82 8.35 -8.66
CA THR A 129 -2.23 9.43 -7.86
C THR A 129 -3.15 9.93 -6.75
N ASN A 130 -4.42 9.53 -6.73
CA ASN A 130 -5.36 9.90 -5.68
C ASN A 130 -5.31 8.88 -4.54
N ASN A 131 -4.45 9.12 -3.57
CA ASN A 131 -4.18 8.21 -2.47
C ASN A 131 -4.92 8.56 -1.18
N HIS A 132 -5.97 9.36 -1.28
CA HIS A 132 -6.84 9.60 -0.13
C HIS A 132 -7.49 8.28 0.32
N GLY A 133 -7.54 8.04 1.63
CA GLY A 133 -8.07 6.78 2.16
C GLY A 133 -9.49 6.46 1.72
N ASP A 134 -10.34 7.48 1.52
CA ASP A 134 -11.70 7.28 1.03
C ASP A 134 -11.76 6.75 -0.41
N ASN A 135 -10.66 6.91 -1.17
CA ASN A 135 -10.54 6.43 -2.54
C ASN A 135 -9.90 5.05 -2.66
N LEU A 136 -9.54 4.44 -1.55
CA LEU A 136 -8.81 3.17 -1.52
C LEU A 136 -9.68 2.05 -0.97
N MET A 137 -9.53 0.86 -1.55
CA MET A 137 -10.23 -0.33 -1.07
C MET A 137 -9.36 -1.57 -1.29
N TRP A 138 -9.50 -2.53 -0.39
CA TRP A 138 -8.89 -3.84 -0.56
C TRP A 138 -9.72 -4.67 -1.56
N VAL A 139 -9.05 -5.34 -2.47
CA VAL A 139 -9.69 -6.22 -3.45
C VAL A 139 -8.92 -7.53 -3.57
N VAL A 140 -9.63 -8.60 -3.94
CA VAL A 140 -8.96 -9.86 -4.28
C VAL A 140 -8.47 -9.80 -5.74
N PRO A 141 -7.34 -10.47 -6.09
CA PRO A 141 -6.72 -10.29 -7.40
C PRO A 141 -7.64 -10.51 -8.60
N LYS A 142 -8.51 -11.51 -8.56
CA LYS A 142 -9.43 -11.78 -9.68
C LYS A 142 -10.43 -10.66 -9.93
N ASP A 143 -10.81 -9.93 -8.88
CA ASP A 143 -11.74 -8.81 -9.00
C ASP A 143 -11.05 -7.56 -9.54
N ASN A 144 -9.74 -7.47 -9.35
CA ASN A 144 -8.97 -6.31 -9.80
C ASN A 144 -8.84 -6.24 -11.32
N GLU A 145 -8.74 -7.36 -12.02
CA GLU A 145 -8.53 -7.37 -13.48
C GLU A 145 -9.80 -7.67 -14.26
N SER A 146 -10.44 -8.78 -13.98
CA SER A 146 -11.55 -9.27 -14.81
C SER A 146 -12.90 -8.66 -14.44
N ASN A 147 -13.09 -8.26 -13.19
CA ASN A 147 -14.38 -7.75 -12.72
C ASN A 147 -14.32 -6.29 -12.29
N ARG A 148 -13.20 -5.62 -12.48
CA ARG A 148 -12.96 -4.27 -11.98
C ARG A 148 -14.03 -3.26 -12.37
N LYS A 149 -14.39 -3.20 -13.66
CA LYS A 149 -15.40 -2.26 -14.15
C LYS A 149 -16.78 -2.57 -13.57
N LYS A 150 -17.14 -3.84 -13.54
CA LYS A 150 -18.42 -4.28 -13.01
C LYS A 150 -18.52 -3.96 -11.52
N TYR A 151 -17.47 -4.26 -10.78
CA TYR A 151 -17.40 -4.01 -9.35
C TYR A 151 -17.58 -2.52 -9.02
N LYS A 152 -16.89 -1.65 -9.76
CA LYS A 152 -16.97 -0.21 -9.54
C LYS A 152 -18.33 0.38 -9.93
N GLN A 153 -19.01 -0.21 -10.90
CA GLN A 153 -20.36 0.22 -11.28
C GLN A 153 -21.39 -0.08 -10.19
N GLU A 154 -21.18 -1.09 -9.36
CA GLU A 154 -22.06 -1.46 -8.27
C GLU A 154 -21.88 -0.57 -7.03
N MET A 155 -20.84 0.23 -7.00
CA MET A 155 -20.55 1.16 -5.94
C MET A 155 -21.14 2.54 -6.24
#